data_805f43ec4da9b867adf25e7f8b2f3582
#
_entry.id   805f43ec4da9b867adf25e7f8b2f3582
#
_cell.length_a   1.000
_cell.length_b   1.000
_cell.length_c   1.000
_cell.angle_alpha   90.00
_cell.angle_beta   90.00
_cell.angle_gamma   90.00
#
_symmetry.space_group_name_H-M   'P 1'
#
loop_
_entity.id
_entity.type
_entity.pdbx_description
1 polymer ?
#
loop_
_entity_poly.entity_id
_entity_poly.type
_entity_poly.pdbx_seq_one_letter_code
_entity_poly.pdbx_strand_id
1 'polypeptide(L)'
;FHSSELIPLCRVMGIVVIINATAIIQNTYLTKQLDFKTKTKASFLSSVISGIVGIILAYIGFGVWALVIQQIVRQLLNSILLWYLSNYIVHLNFSLEKFKGMWNFGWKILVSSIVHTVWCELTQIVIGRFYSPTTLGYYTRSNQFSCIFSSNLTSVVQRVSYPALSKIQDDELKLKMVYVKIIRKTMFITFVLMVGMAACAKSIVLSLLGEKWICSIPFLRLLCISMMLYPLNALNLTM
;
A
#
# COMPACT_ATOMS: atom_id res chain seq x y z
N PHE A 1 4.53 -24.24 -3.11
CA PHE A 1 5.78 -23.58 -3.51
C PHE A 1 6.94 -24.50 -3.17
N HIS A 2 7.58 -25.09 -4.18
CA HIS A 2 8.67 -26.07 -3.98
C HIS A 2 10.09 -25.44 -3.97
N SER A 3 10.22 -24.15 -3.64
CA SER A 3 11.53 -23.52 -3.51
C SER A 3 11.97 -23.49 -2.05
N SER A 4 12.99 -24.26 -1.72
CA SER A 4 13.60 -24.33 -0.39
C SER A 4 14.10 -22.98 0.13
N GLU A 5 14.38 -22.04 -0.77
CA GLU A 5 14.86 -20.69 -0.44
C GLU A 5 13.75 -19.77 0.13
N LEU A 6 12.48 -20.05 -0.15
CA LEU A 6 11.38 -19.20 0.35
C LEU A 6 11.17 -19.31 1.87
N ILE A 7 11.46 -20.44 2.47
CA ILE A 7 11.27 -20.67 3.90
C ILE A 7 12.13 -19.73 4.75
N PRO A 8 13.46 -19.65 4.54
CA PRO A 8 14.30 -18.73 5.31
C PRO A 8 13.97 -17.27 5.01
N LEU A 9 13.61 -16.91 3.78
CA LEU A 9 13.19 -15.56 3.41
C LEU A 9 11.93 -15.12 4.18
N CYS A 10 10.90 -15.98 4.25
CA CYS A 10 9.67 -15.69 5.00
C CYS A 10 9.94 -15.54 6.51
N ARG A 11 10.81 -16.37 7.08
CA ARG A 11 11.17 -16.27 8.51
C ARG A 11 11.86 -14.96 8.82
N VAL A 12 12.80 -14.54 7.99
CA VAL A 12 13.52 -13.28 8.17
C VAL A 12 12.62 -12.07 7.94
N MET A 13 11.70 -12.14 6.97
CA MET A 13 10.68 -11.10 6.77
C MET A 13 9.72 -10.96 7.96
N GLY A 14 9.53 -12.01 8.77
CA GLY A 14 8.78 -11.93 10.03
C GLY A 14 9.37 -10.92 11.02
N ILE A 15 10.68 -10.68 11.00
CA ILE A 15 11.36 -9.69 11.84
C ILE A 15 10.85 -8.26 11.52
N VAL A 16 10.53 -7.99 10.25
CA VAL A 16 9.98 -6.70 9.80
C VAL A 16 8.68 -6.37 10.54
N VAL A 17 7.85 -7.37 10.84
CA VAL A 17 6.59 -7.19 11.57
C VAL A 17 6.86 -6.69 13.00
N ILE A 18 7.86 -7.27 13.67
CA ILE A 18 8.25 -6.86 15.03
C ILE A 18 8.79 -5.42 15.01
N ILE A 19 9.64 -5.08 14.05
CA ILE A 19 10.18 -3.73 13.89
C ILE A 19 9.04 -2.73 13.61
N ASN A 20 8.08 -3.09 12.75
CA ASN A 20 6.89 -2.27 12.49
C ASN A 20 6.08 -2.00 13.76
N ALA A 21 5.90 -3.01 14.61
CA ALA A 21 5.15 -2.87 15.85
C ALA A 21 5.75 -1.78 16.76
N THR A 22 7.08 -1.63 16.81
CA THR A 22 7.75 -0.58 17.61
C THR A 22 7.49 0.83 17.08
N ALA A 23 7.24 1.00 15.77
CA ALA A 23 7.01 2.29 15.14
C ALA A 23 5.53 2.73 15.13
N ILE A 24 4.58 1.83 15.44
CA ILE A 24 3.14 2.09 15.35
C ILE A 24 2.73 3.28 16.23
N ILE A 25 3.23 3.36 17.46
CA ILE A 25 2.86 4.39 18.42
C ILE A 25 3.26 5.77 17.91
N GLN A 26 4.52 5.95 17.50
CA GLN A 26 5.04 7.21 16.97
C GLN A 26 4.31 7.63 15.69
N ASN A 27 4.07 6.67 14.81
CA ASN A 27 3.36 6.90 13.55
C ASN A 27 1.92 7.38 13.80
N THR A 28 1.22 6.77 14.76
CA THR A 28 -0.14 7.14 15.16
C THR A 28 -0.16 8.51 15.83
N TYR A 29 0.80 8.79 16.71
CA TYR A 29 0.94 10.08 17.39
C TYR A 29 1.14 11.22 16.40
N LEU A 30 2.10 11.11 15.47
CA LEU A 30 2.35 12.10 14.43
C LEU A 30 1.15 12.29 13.51
N THR A 31 0.42 11.21 13.21
CA THR A 31 -0.81 11.29 12.40
C THR A 31 -1.92 12.05 13.14
N LYS A 32 -2.07 11.84 14.46
CA LYS A 32 -3.03 12.56 15.29
C LYS A 32 -2.70 14.04 15.38
N GLN A 33 -1.41 14.40 15.42
CA GLN A 33 -0.94 15.78 15.40
C GLN A 33 -0.92 16.43 14.02
N LEU A 34 -1.28 15.67 12.97
CA LEU A 34 -1.20 16.12 11.56
C LEU A 34 0.21 16.53 11.13
N ASP A 35 1.25 16.07 11.83
CA ASP A 35 2.65 16.32 11.46
C ASP A 35 3.12 15.34 10.39
N PHE A 36 2.60 15.55 9.20
CA PHE A 36 3.00 14.78 8.02
C PHE A 36 4.42 15.12 7.54
N LYS A 37 4.94 16.30 7.92
CA LYS A 37 6.29 16.74 7.51
C LYS A 37 7.36 15.85 8.12
N THR A 38 7.29 15.61 9.41
CA THR A 38 8.22 14.73 10.13
C THR A 38 8.13 13.29 9.65
N LYS A 39 6.89 12.79 9.45
CA LYS A 39 6.64 11.46 8.92
C LYS A 39 7.22 11.26 7.51
N THR A 40 7.04 12.25 6.63
CA THR A 40 7.57 12.20 5.26
C THR A 40 9.09 12.26 5.25
N LYS A 41 9.72 13.09 6.09
CA LYS A 41 11.18 13.15 6.22
C LYS A 41 11.77 11.81 6.66
N ALA A 42 11.21 11.17 7.69
CA ALA A 42 11.64 9.87 8.16
C ALA A 42 11.52 8.80 7.07
N SER A 43 10.38 8.73 6.40
CA SER A 43 10.12 7.76 5.33
C SER A 43 11.00 7.99 4.10
N PHE A 44 11.23 9.24 3.72
CA PHE A 44 12.10 9.58 2.58
C PHE A 44 13.55 9.19 2.85
N LEU A 45 14.09 9.62 4.00
CA LEU A 45 15.48 9.35 4.37
C LEU A 45 15.74 7.83 4.50
N SER A 46 14.85 7.11 5.15
CA SER A 46 14.96 5.65 5.27
C SER A 46 14.88 4.95 3.90
N SER A 47 14.06 5.45 2.97
CA SER A 47 13.94 4.89 1.63
C SER A 47 15.21 5.12 0.79
N VAL A 48 15.80 6.32 0.86
CA VAL A 48 17.03 6.64 0.12
C VAL A 48 18.19 5.79 0.64
N ILE A 49 18.42 5.76 1.96
CA ILE A 49 19.52 5.00 2.55
C ILE A 49 19.36 3.51 2.27
N SER A 50 18.16 2.95 2.48
CA SER A 50 17.94 1.54 2.21
C SER A 50 18.05 1.19 0.72
N GLY A 51 17.69 2.12 -0.17
CA GLY A 51 17.87 1.96 -1.61
C GLY A 51 19.34 1.84 -1.99
N ILE A 52 20.20 2.71 -1.44
CA ILE A 52 21.65 2.64 -1.65
C ILE A 52 22.21 1.31 -1.15
N VAL A 53 21.84 0.88 0.07
CA VAL A 53 22.26 -0.40 0.64
C VAL A 53 21.80 -1.56 -0.26
N GLY A 54 20.57 -1.54 -0.74
CA GLY A 54 20.05 -2.58 -1.63
C GLY A 54 20.80 -2.66 -2.95
N ILE A 55 21.16 -1.53 -3.55
CA ILE A 55 21.96 -1.47 -4.78
C ILE A 55 23.36 -2.05 -4.54
N ILE A 56 24.03 -1.63 -3.47
CA ILE A 56 25.37 -2.15 -3.11
C ILE A 56 25.33 -3.68 -2.94
N LEU A 57 24.37 -4.20 -2.19
CA LEU A 57 24.24 -5.65 -1.97
C LEU A 57 23.91 -6.41 -3.26
N ALA A 58 23.13 -5.80 -4.16
CA ALA A 58 22.86 -6.41 -5.46
C ALA A 58 24.12 -6.51 -6.33
N TYR A 59 25.00 -5.48 -6.31
CA TYR A 59 26.28 -5.51 -7.00
C TYR A 59 27.24 -6.55 -6.42
N ILE A 60 27.22 -6.79 -5.11
CA ILE A 60 28.02 -7.81 -4.44
C ILE A 60 27.54 -9.25 -4.77
N GLY A 61 26.34 -9.38 -5.37
CA GLY A 61 25.82 -10.68 -5.80
C GLY A 61 24.90 -11.39 -4.80
N PHE A 62 24.37 -10.71 -3.80
CA PHE A 62 23.43 -11.29 -2.82
C PHE A 62 22.07 -11.71 -3.40
N GLY A 63 21.79 -11.44 -4.69
CA GLY A 63 20.56 -11.87 -5.35
C GLY A 63 19.28 -11.42 -4.61
N VAL A 64 18.41 -12.39 -4.30
CA VAL A 64 17.12 -12.11 -3.62
C VAL A 64 17.31 -11.60 -2.19
N TRP A 65 18.37 -11.99 -1.50
CA TRP A 65 18.68 -11.53 -0.15
C TRP A 65 18.95 -10.03 -0.05
N ALA A 66 19.44 -9.40 -1.14
CA ALA A 66 19.62 -7.96 -1.19
C ALA A 66 18.30 -7.21 -0.95
N LEU A 67 17.18 -7.71 -1.50
CA LEU A 67 15.86 -7.12 -1.32
C LEU A 67 15.33 -7.29 0.11
N VAL A 68 15.58 -8.44 0.73
CA VAL A 68 15.16 -8.70 2.12
C VAL A 68 15.91 -7.79 3.08
N ILE A 69 17.23 -7.70 2.94
CA ILE A 69 18.06 -6.82 3.77
C ILE A 69 17.68 -5.36 3.56
N GLN A 70 17.47 -4.94 2.31
CA GLN A 70 16.99 -3.60 2.00
C GLN A 70 15.68 -3.27 2.74
N GLN A 71 14.73 -4.19 2.76
CA GLN A 71 13.45 -3.99 3.44
C GLN A 71 13.60 -3.90 4.96
N ILE A 72 14.45 -4.73 5.56
CA ILE A 72 14.75 -4.68 6.99
C ILE A 72 15.42 -3.36 7.35
N VAL A 73 16.44 -2.96 6.60
CA VAL A 73 17.17 -1.69 6.82
C VAL A 73 16.21 -0.50 6.69
N ARG A 74 15.35 -0.50 5.68
CA ARG A 74 14.34 0.54 5.49
C ARG A 74 13.44 0.66 6.72
N GLN A 75 12.97 -0.47 7.23
CA GLN A 75 12.03 -0.48 8.34
C GLN A 75 12.70 -0.12 9.67
N LEU A 76 13.93 -0.59 9.90
CA LEU A 76 14.73 -0.19 11.06
C LEU A 76 15.01 1.31 11.07
N LEU A 77 15.51 1.85 9.95
CA LEU A 77 15.80 3.27 9.84
C LEU A 77 14.55 4.12 10.01
N ASN A 78 13.43 3.70 9.40
CA ASN A 78 12.17 4.42 9.55
C ASN A 78 11.69 4.41 11.02
N SER A 79 11.79 3.28 11.71
CA SER A 79 11.46 3.17 13.13
C SER A 79 12.36 4.07 13.98
N ILE A 80 13.66 4.00 13.82
CA ILE A 80 14.65 4.82 14.57
C ILE A 80 14.41 6.31 14.32
N LEU A 81 14.23 6.72 13.07
CA LEU A 81 13.98 8.12 12.71
C LEU A 81 12.64 8.63 13.28
N LEU A 82 11.60 7.81 13.28
CA LEU A 82 10.33 8.18 13.91
C LEU A 82 10.48 8.35 15.43
N TRP A 83 11.22 7.49 16.09
CA TRP A 83 11.52 7.63 17.53
C TRP A 83 12.35 8.87 17.82
N TYR A 84 13.33 9.17 17.01
CA TYR A 84 14.20 10.33 17.20
C TYR A 84 13.50 11.66 16.90
N LEU A 85 12.66 11.69 15.87
CA LEU A 85 11.99 12.91 15.40
C LEU A 85 10.64 13.17 16.12
N SER A 86 10.00 12.12 16.65
CA SER A 86 8.78 12.30 17.43
C SER A 86 9.15 12.67 18.87
N ASN A 87 9.04 13.85 19.32
CA ASN A 87 9.31 14.27 20.73
C ASN A 87 8.37 13.59 21.74
N TYR A 88 7.83 12.40 21.44
CA TYR A 88 6.91 11.67 22.27
C TYR A 88 7.61 10.53 23.01
N ILE A 89 7.66 10.63 24.33
CA ILE A 89 8.18 9.59 25.21
C ILE A 89 7.05 8.61 25.52
N VAL A 90 7.22 7.36 25.13
CA VAL A 90 6.26 6.29 25.41
C VAL A 90 6.40 5.87 26.86
N HIS A 91 5.37 6.10 27.67
CA HIS A 91 5.26 5.55 29.01
C HIS A 91 4.66 4.15 28.94
N LEU A 92 5.41 3.15 29.40
CA LEU A 92 4.98 1.75 29.44
C LEU A 92 4.02 1.52 30.64
N ASN A 93 2.80 2.04 30.55
CA ASN A 93 1.74 1.77 31.51
C ASN A 93 0.74 0.79 30.92
N PHE A 94 0.68 -0.42 31.43
CA PHE A 94 -0.26 -1.43 31.00
C PHE A 94 -1.51 -1.41 31.87
N SER A 95 -2.69 -1.22 31.27
CA SER A 95 -3.99 -1.30 31.93
C SER A 95 -4.85 -2.36 31.26
N LEU A 96 -5.18 -3.41 32.01
CA LEU A 96 -6.04 -4.52 31.54
C LEU A 96 -7.44 -4.04 31.13
N GLU A 97 -7.99 -3.06 31.82
CA GLU A 97 -9.31 -2.51 31.53
C GLU A 97 -9.34 -1.82 30.16
N LYS A 98 -8.37 -0.94 29.90
CA LYS A 98 -8.21 -0.27 28.61
C LYS A 98 -7.91 -1.27 27.49
N PHE A 99 -7.09 -2.29 27.80
CA PHE A 99 -6.79 -3.35 26.84
C PHE A 99 -8.05 -4.13 26.43
N LYS A 100 -8.91 -4.54 27.37
CA LYS A 100 -10.18 -5.22 27.07
C LYS A 100 -11.12 -4.37 26.21
N GLY A 101 -11.22 -3.08 26.51
CA GLY A 101 -12.04 -2.15 25.71
C GLY A 101 -11.52 -2.04 24.27
N MET A 102 -10.21 -1.90 24.09
CA MET A 102 -9.59 -1.85 22.76
C MET A 102 -9.66 -3.19 22.02
N TRP A 103 -9.51 -4.31 22.74
CA TRP A 103 -9.55 -5.65 22.18
C TRP A 103 -10.93 -5.97 21.60
N ASN A 104 -12.01 -5.61 22.31
CA ASN A 104 -13.39 -5.88 21.84
C ASN A 104 -13.71 -5.21 20.47
N PHE A 105 -13.06 -4.09 20.17
CA PHE A 105 -13.17 -3.43 18.87
C PHE A 105 -12.09 -3.90 17.88
N GLY A 106 -10.84 -3.99 18.36
CA GLY A 106 -9.67 -4.25 17.52
C GLY A 106 -9.67 -5.61 16.83
N TRP A 107 -10.11 -6.69 17.51
CA TRP A 107 -10.13 -8.02 16.92
C TRP A 107 -11.07 -8.11 15.70
N LYS A 108 -12.22 -7.39 15.74
CA LYS A 108 -13.17 -7.33 14.61
C LYS A 108 -12.54 -6.69 13.38
N ILE A 109 -11.80 -5.59 13.58
CA ILE A 109 -11.05 -4.93 12.51
C ILE A 109 -9.94 -5.85 11.99
N LEU A 110 -9.24 -6.53 12.88
CA LEU A 110 -8.17 -7.46 12.51
C LEU A 110 -8.70 -8.59 11.60
N VAL A 111 -9.78 -9.25 12.01
CA VAL A 111 -10.40 -10.32 11.19
C VAL A 111 -10.87 -9.77 9.84
N SER A 112 -11.56 -8.63 9.83
CA SER A 112 -12.01 -7.98 8.61
C SER A 112 -10.83 -7.66 7.68
N SER A 113 -9.74 -7.14 8.24
CA SER A 113 -8.52 -6.80 7.47
C SER A 113 -7.82 -8.03 6.92
N ILE A 114 -7.76 -9.13 7.70
CA ILE A 114 -7.20 -10.41 7.23
C ILE A 114 -8.02 -10.94 6.05
N VAL A 115 -9.36 -11.01 6.20
CA VAL A 115 -10.25 -11.47 5.13
C VAL A 115 -10.08 -10.62 3.87
N HIS A 116 -10.05 -9.30 4.02
CA HIS A 116 -9.83 -8.37 2.92
C HIS A 116 -8.46 -8.59 2.24
N THR A 117 -7.39 -8.75 3.03
CA THR A 117 -6.04 -8.98 2.48
C THR A 117 -5.97 -10.30 1.73
N VAL A 118 -6.49 -11.38 2.32
CA VAL A 118 -6.55 -12.70 1.66
C VAL A 118 -7.31 -12.60 0.34
N TRP A 119 -8.44 -11.90 0.33
CA TRP A 119 -9.25 -11.70 -0.87
C TRP A 119 -8.48 -10.93 -1.96
N CYS A 120 -7.80 -9.84 -1.60
CA CYS A 120 -7.00 -9.03 -2.54
C CYS A 120 -5.81 -9.80 -3.12
N GLU A 121 -5.15 -10.62 -2.31
CA GLU A 121 -3.97 -11.38 -2.72
C GLU A 121 -4.31 -12.76 -3.32
N LEU A 122 -5.57 -13.17 -3.26
CA LEU A 122 -6.02 -14.49 -3.73
C LEU A 122 -5.62 -14.75 -5.18
N THR A 123 -5.78 -13.76 -6.05
CA THR A 123 -5.39 -13.87 -7.46
C THR A 123 -3.89 -14.13 -7.62
N GLN A 124 -3.05 -13.46 -6.84
CA GLN A 124 -1.60 -13.68 -6.88
C GLN A 124 -1.23 -15.07 -6.36
N ILE A 125 -1.90 -15.54 -5.30
CA ILE A 125 -1.71 -16.88 -4.75
C ILE A 125 -2.08 -17.96 -5.79
N VAL A 126 -3.21 -17.79 -6.45
CA VAL A 126 -3.67 -18.71 -7.50
C VAL A 126 -2.70 -18.73 -8.68
N ILE A 127 -2.29 -17.56 -9.18
CA ILE A 127 -1.31 -17.47 -10.27
C ILE A 127 0.02 -18.11 -9.84
N GLY A 128 0.51 -17.83 -8.64
CA GLY A 128 1.76 -18.39 -8.14
C GLY A 128 1.72 -19.90 -7.90
N ARG A 129 0.53 -20.48 -7.66
CA ARG A 129 0.35 -21.91 -7.45
C ARG A 129 0.21 -22.70 -8.74
N PHE A 130 -0.56 -22.18 -9.70
CA PHE A 130 -0.95 -22.91 -10.93
C PHE A 130 -0.15 -22.50 -12.17
N TYR A 131 0.53 -21.36 -12.14
CA TYR A 131 1.33 -20.85 -13.25
C TYR A 131 2.80 -20.70 -12.85
N SER A 132 3.62 -20.22 -13.78
CA SER A 132 5.05 -20.03 -13.53
C SER A 132 5.34 -18.78 -12.66
N PRO A 133 6.45 -18.75 -11.92
CA PRO A 133 6.91 -17.56 -11.19
C PRO A 133 7.09 -16.34 -12.10
N THR A 134 7.45 -16.56 -13.36
CA THR A 134 7.61 -15.52 -14.38
C THR A 134 6.26 -14.87 -14.70
N THR A 135 5.20 -15.68 -14.87
CA THR A 135 3.84 -15.18 -15.10
C THR A 135 3.33 -14.37 -13.91
N LEU A 136 3.59 -14.86 -12.69
CA LEU A 136 3.28 -14.12 -11.47
C LEU A 136 4.00 -12.76 -11.45
N GLY A 137 5.27 -12.72 -11.87
CA GLY A 137 6.03 -11.48 -11.98
C GLY A 137 5.38 -10.49 -12.95
N TYR A 138 4.96 -10.92 -14.14
CA TYR A 138 4.27 -10.08 -15.12
C TYR A 138 2.96 -9.53 -14.57
N TYR A 139 2.14 -10.37 -13.95
CA TYR A 139 0.89 -9.95 -13.32
C TYR A 139 1.12 -8.93 -12.21
N THR A 140 2.03 -9.22 -11.27
CA THR A 140 2.31 -8.37 -10.11
C THR A 140 2.81 -6.99 -10.53
N ARG A 141 3.71 -6.91 -11.52
CA ARG A 141 4.17 -5.62 -12.05
C ARG A 141 3.06 -4.85 -12.73
N SER A 142 2.26 -5.52 -13.56
CA SER A 142 1.10 -4.88 -14.20
C SER A 142 0.10 -4.36 -13.18
N ASN A 143 -0.16 -5.12 -12.11
CA ASN A 143 -1.03 -4.71 -11.01
C ASN A 143 -0.48 -3.48 -10.28
N GLN A 144 0.81 -3.45 -9.98
CA GLN A 144 1.45 -2.28 -9.36
C GLN A 144 1.26 -1.01 -10.19
N PHE A 145 1.47 -1.08 -11.52
CA PHE A 145 1.27 0.07 -12.41
C PHE A 145 -0.18 0.52 -12.46
N SER A 146 -1.13 -0.40 -12.60
CA SER A 146 -2.56 -0.06 -12.64
C SER A 146 -3.05 0.56 -11.32
N CYS A 147 -2.54 0.11 -10.18
CA CYS A 147 -2.89 0.64 -8.87
C CYS A 147 -2.33 2.06 -8.62
N ILE A 148 -1.19 2.45 -9.23
CA ILE A 148 -0.58 3.77 -8.99
C ILE A 148 -1.59 4.90 -9.22
N PHE A 149 -2.31 4.89 -10.34
CA PHE A 149 -3.25 5.95 -10.66
C PHE A 149 -4.59 5.78 -9.94
N SER A 150 -5.16 4.58 -9.94
CA SER A 150 -6.49 4.34 -9.40
C SER A 150 -6.53 4.49 -7.86
N SER A 151 -5.65 3.80 -7.15
CA SER A 151 -5.67 3.79 -5.68
C SER A 151 -5.16 5.11 -5.08
N ASN A 152 -4.10 5.71 -5.64
CA ASN A 152 -3.58 6.98 -5.14
C ASN A 152 -4.57 8.12 -5.36
N LEU A 153 -5.17 8.21 -6.57
CA LEU A 153 -6.20 9.22 -6.85
C LEU A 153 -7.37 9.07 -5.88
N THR A 154 -7.86 7.85 -5.69
CA THR A 154 -8.96 7.57 -4.78
C THR A 154 -8.61 7.94 -3.33
N SER A 155 -7.41 7.62 -2.87
CA SER A 155 -6.97 7.95 -1.51
C SER A 155 -6.87 9.47 -1.28
N VAL A 156 -6.42 10.23 -2.27
CA VAL A 156 -6.40 11.70 -2.20
C VAL A 156 -7.82 12.25 -2.13
N VAL A 157 -8.71 11.76 -2.98
CA VAL A 157 -10.12 12.18 -2.98
C VAL A 157 -10.79 11.87 -1.64
N GLN A 158 -10.58 10.66 -1.09
CA GLN A 158 -11.13 10.29 0.21
C GLN A 158 -10.66 11.20 1.35
N ARG A 159 -9.37 11.54 1.39
CA ARG A 159 -8.82 12.45 2.41
C ARG A 159 -9.45 13.83 2.41
N VAL A 160 -9.85 14.32 1.25
CA VAL A 160 -10.50 15.63 1.12
C VAL A 160 -12.01 15.53 1.29
N SER A 161 -12.61 14.47 0.73
CA SER A 161 -14.06 14.30 0.71
C SER A 161 -14.63 13.92 2.07
N TYR A 162 -13.96 13.06 2.82
CA TYR A 162 -14.44 12.59 4.12
C TYR A 162 -14.72 13.73 5.12
N PRO A 163 -13.79 14.67 5.38
CA PRO A 163 -14.06 15.81 6.26
C PRO A 163 -15.13 16.76 5.70
N ALA A 164 -15.22 16.90 4.38
CA ALA A 164 -16.21 17.77 3.74
C ALA A 164 -17.63 17.20 3.87
N LEU A 165 -17.79 15.89 3.66
CA LEU A 165 -19.08 15.19 3.80
C LEU A 165 -19.53 15.14 5.27
N SER A 166 -18.60 14.91 6.20
CA SER A 166 -18.88 14.91 7.64
C SER A 166 -19.48 16.24 8.15
N LYS A 167 -19.09 17.39 7.55
CA LYS A 167 -19.63 18.69 7.94
C LYS A 167 -21.08 18.93 7.49
N ILE A 168 -21.57 18.18 6.53
CA ILE A 168 -22.91 18.33 5.94
C ILE A 168 -23.78 17.09 6.17
N GLN A 169 -23.38 16.22 7.11
CA GLN A 169 -24.08 14.96 7.37
C GLN A 169 -25.53 15.12 7.83
N ASP A 170 -25.88 16.28 8.42
CA ASP A 170 -27.21 16.56 8.94
C ASP A 170 -28.20 16.99 7.82
N ASP A 171 -27.70 17.31 6.62
CA ASP A 171 -28.51 17.68 5.44
C ASP A 171 -28.43 16.58 4.37
N GLU A 172 -29.34 15.63 4.43
CA GLU A 172 -29.36 14.44 3.60
C GLU A 172 -29.41 14.75 2.09
N LEU A 173 -30.17 15.76 1.68
CA LEU A 173 -30.27 16.14 0.26
C LEU A 173 -28.95 16.73 -0.26
N LYS A 174 -28.36 17.62 0.52
CA LYS A 174 -27.08 18.24 0.19
C LYS A 174 -25.95 17.22 0.20
N LEU A 175 -25.93 16.32 1.18
CA LEU A 175 -24.99 15.22 1.29
C LEU A 175 -25.00 14.37 0.00
N LYS A 176 -26.19 13.93 -0.44
CA LYS A 176 -26.37 13.13 -1.65
C LYS A 176 -25.90 13.87 -2.91
N MET A 177 -26.25 15.14 -3.06
CA MET A 177 -25.82 15.95 -4.21
C MET A 177 -24.28 16.07 -4.28
N VAL A 178 -23.64 16.39 -3.15
CA VAL A 178 -22.18 16.56 -3.08
C VAL A 178 -21.49 15.23 -3.33
N TYR A 179 -21.98 14.14 -2.76
CA TYR A 179 -21.43 12.80 -2.94
C TYR A 179 -21.46 12.34 -4.40
N VAL A 180 -22.62 12.47 -5.06
CA VAL A 180 -22.75 12.15 -6.49
C VAL A 180 -21.79 12.99 -7.35
N LYS A 181 -21.62 14.27 -7.01
CA LYS A 181 -20.69 15.16 -7.70
C LYS A 181 -19.24 14.72 -7.54
N ILE A 182 -18.84 14.29 -6.34
CA ILE A 182 -17.50 13.76 -6.06
C ILE A 182 -17.27 12.48 -6.85
N ILE A 183 -18.18 11.50 -6.77
CA ILE A 183 -18.05 10.24 -7.53
C ILE A 183 -17.94 10.53 -9.03
N ARG A 184 -18.82 11.32 -9.60
CA ARG A 184 -18.82 11.61 -11.03
C ARG A 184 -17.49 12.20 -11.49
N LYS A 185 -16.95 13.18 -10.75
CA LYS A 185 -15.67 13.81 -11.09
C LYS A 185 -14.50 12.83 -10.94
N THR A 186 -14.48 12.07 -9.86
CA THR A 186 -13.41 11.07 -9.62
C THR A 186 -13.42 9.98 -10.68
N MET A 187 -14.60 9.44 -10.99
CA MET A 187 -14.77 8.44 -12.03
C MET A 187 -14.33 8.96 -13.40
N PHE A 188 -14.74 10.18 -13.77
CA PHE A 188 -14.33 10.77 -15.05
C PHE A 188 -12.80 10.85 -15.18
N ILE A 189 -12.12 11.38 -14.15
CA ILE A 189 -10.65 11.48 -14.18
C ILE A 189 -10.02 10.08 -14.23
N THR A 190 -10.51 9.13 -13.42
CA THR A 190 -9.97 7.76 -13.40
C THR A 190 -10.16 7.07 -14.73
N PHE A 191 -11.33 7.19 -15.37
CA PHE A 191 -11.58 6.59 -16.69
C PHE A 191 -10.61 7.12 -17.74
N VAL A 192 -10.44 8.44 -17.83
CA VAL A 192 -9.52 9.06 -18.80
C VAL A 192 -8.08 8.57 -18.57
N LEU A 193 -7.63 8.54 -17.30
CA LEU A 193 -6.28 8.07 -16.98
C LEU A 193 -6.08 6.58 -17.28
N MET A 194 -7.06 5.74 -16.93
CA MET A 194 -6.96 4.29 -17.14
C MET A 194 -7.03 3.91 -18.61
N VAL A 195 -7.90 4.55 -19.39
CA VAL A 195 -7.96 4.35 -20.86
C VAL A 195 -6.67 4.83 -21.51
N GLY A 196 -6.18 6.00 -21.11
CA GLY A 196 -4.89 6.52 -21.60
C GLY A 196 -3.73 5.57 -21.29
N MET A 197 -3.67 5.04 -20.06
CA MET A 197 -2.64 4.07 -19.66
C MET A 197 -2.78 2.74 -20.43
N ALA A 198 -3.99 2.25 -20.65
CA ALA A 198 -4.22 1.03 -21.43
C ALA A 198 -3.81 1.20 -22.91
N ALA A 199 -4.07 2.38 -23.49
CA ALA A 199 -3.65 2.71 -24.84
C ALA A 199 -2.10 2.81 -24.96
N CYS A 200 -1.46 3.49 -24.01
CA CYS A 200 -0.01 3.66 -23.93
C CYS A 200 0.73 2.47 -23.29
N ALA A 201 0.05 1.38 -22.93
CA ALA A 201 0.63 0.26 -22.16
C ALA A 201 1.92 -0.30 -22.78
N LYS A 202 1.98 -0.43 -24.12
CA LYS A 202 3.18 -0.90 -24.82
C LYS A 202 4.36 0.05 -24.63
N SER A 203 4.15 1.33 -24.84
CA SER A 203 5.22 2.35 -24.68
C SER A 203 5.69 2.46 -23.23
N ILE A 204 4.76 2.41 -22.27
CA ILE A 204 5.08 2.45 -20.85
C ILE A 204 5.93 1.24 -20.44
N VAL A 205 5.52 0.05 -20.83
CA VAL A 205 6.25 -1.18 -20.49
C VAL A 205 7.64 -1.19 -21.13
N LEU A 206 7.75 -0.85 -22.41
CA LEU A 206 9.06 -0.86 -23.10
C LEU A 206 10.01 0.20 -22.56
N SER A 207 9.52 1.40 -22.26
CA SER A 207 10.37 2.50 -21.78
C SER A 207 10.80 2.35 -20.31
N LEU A 208 9.93 1.83 -19.43
CA LEU A 208 10.21 1.75 -18.01
C LEU A 208 10.74 0.38 -17.55
N LEU A 209 10.29 -0.71 -18.17
CA LEU A 209 10.64 -2.07 -17.77
C LEU A 209 11.57 -2.78 -18.76
N GLY A 210 11.56 -2.36 -20.01
CA GLY A 210 12.34 -2.96 -21.10
C GLY A 210 11.67 -4.18 -21.76
N GLU A 211 12.32 -4.72 -22.79
CA GLU A 211 11.77 -5.75 -23.66
C GLU A 211 11.42 -7.06 -22.95
N LYS A 212 12.13 -7.41 -21.90
CA LYS A 212 11.87 -8.62 -21.09
C LYS A 212 10.45 -8.68 -20.53
N TRP A 213 9.77 -7.53 -20.45
CA TRP A 213 8.45 -7.39 -19.85
C TRP A 213 7.31 -7.26 -20.84
N ILE A 214 7.54 -7.50 -22.13
CA ILE A 214 6.51 -7.40 -23.19
C ILE A 214 5.27 -8.25 -22.85
N CYS A 215 5.47 -9.44 -22.27
CA CYS A 215 4.37 -10.32 -21.86
C CYS A 215 3.49 -9.74 -20.74
N SER A 216 3.88 -8.63 -20.08
CA SER A 216 3.05 -7.95 -19.08
C SER A 216 2.01 -7.01 -19.71
N ILE A 217 2.14 -6.63 -20.99
CA ILE A 217 1.26 -5.67 -21.66
C ILE A 217 -0.22 -6.09 -21.62
N PRO A 218 -0.61 -7.33 -21.97
CA PRO A 218 -2.01 -7.75 -21.91
C PRO A 218 -2.56 -7.71 -20.49
N PHE A 219 -1.76 -8.11 -19.48
CA PHE A 219 -2.15 -8.01 -18.09
C PHE A 219 -2.40 -6.55 -17.67
N LEU A 220 -1.52 -5.63 -18.06
CA LEU A 220 -1.67 -4.21 -17.76
C LEU A 220 -2.96 -3.64 -18.35
N ARG A 221 -3.27 -3.96 -19.61
CA ARG A 221 -4.50 -3.51 -20.28
C ARG A 221 -5.75 -4.01 -19.55
N LEU A 222 -5.82 -5.30 -19.22
CA LEU A 222 -6.96 -5.89 -18.52
C LEU A 222 -7.12 -5.30 -17.10
N LEU A 223 -6.02 -5.13 -16.39
CA LEU A 223 -6.03 -4.55 -15.04
C LEU A 223 -6.43 -3.07 -15.06
N CYS A 224 -6.05 -2.30 -16.08
CA CYS A 224 -6.54 -0.94 -16.24
C CYS A 224 -8.07 -0.89 -16.36
N ILE A 225 -8.68 -1.80 -17.13
CA ILE A 225 -10.14 -1.88 -17.25
C ILE A 225 -10.78 -2.23 -15.90
N SER A 226 -10.25 -3.22 -15.19
CA SER A 226 -10.74 -3.61 -13.87
C SER A 226 -10.63 -2.47 -12.85
N MET A 227 -9.54 -1.73 -12.85
CA MET A 227 -9.26 -0.64 -11.89
C MET A 227 -10.02 0.65 -12.19
N MET A 228 -10.70 0.78 -13.32
CA MET A 228 -11.60 1.91 -13.60
C MET A 228 -12.70 2.04 -12.57
N LEU A 229 -13.23 0.92 -12.07
CA LEU A 229 -14.33 0.88 -11.11
C LEU A 229 -13.88 0.96 -9.65
N TYR A 230 -12.58 0.90 -9.39
CA TYR A 230 -12.02 0.92 -8.04
C TYR A 230 -12.47 2.13 -7.20
N PRO A 231 -12.48 3.39 -7.73
CA PRO A 231 -12.92 4.54 -6.94
C PRO A 231 -14.38 4.46 -6.51
N LEU A 232 -15.25 3.86 -7.33
CA LEU A 232 -16.66 3.68 -6.99
C LEU A 232 -16.80 2.80 -5.74
N ASN A 233 -16.13 1.65 -5.72
CA ASN A 233 -16.16 0.74 -4.59
C ASN A 233 -15.55 1.37 -3.33
N ALA A 234 -14.39 2.01 -3.47
CA ALA A 234 -13.68 2.61 -2.35
C ALA A 234 -14.42 3.81 -1.73
N LEU A 235 -15.10 4.63 -2.53
CA LEU A 235 -15.89 5.75 -2.03
C LEU A 235 -17.20 5.28 -1.38
N ASN A 236 -17.83 4.22 -1.88
CA ASN A 236 -19.03 3.66 -1.28
C ASN A 236 -18.78 3.08 0.12
N LEU A 237 -17.57 2.56 0.39
CA LEU A 237 -17.20 2.05 1.71
C LEU A 237 -16.98 3.14 2.77
N THR A 238 -16.93 4.40 2.37
CA THR A 238 -16.71 5.55 3.28
C THR A 238 -18.01 6.24 3.72
N MET A 239 -19.13 5.78 3.23
CA MET A 239 -20.48 6.21 3.61
C MET A 239 -21.13 5.23 4.59
#